data_1ba01ace6011a9df951efdca7c08ea51
#
_entry.id   1ba01ace6011a9df951efdca7c08ea51
#
_cell.length_a   1.000
_cell.length_b   1.000
_cell.length_c   1.000
_cell.angle_alpha   90.00
_cell.angle_beta   90.00
_cell.angle_gamma   90.00
#
_symmetry.space_group_name_H-M   'P 1'
#
loop_
_entity.id
_entity.type
_entity.pdbx_description
1 polymer ?
#
loop_
_entity_poly.entity_id
_entity_poly.type
_entity_poly.pdbx_seq_one_letter_code
_entity_poly.pdbx_strand_id
1 'polypeptide(L)'
;MAHEIFKHIPTIEYRGEDNDNPLAYNWYDAEKIILGKSLKEHLRFAVCYWHSFNWTGNDVFGEGAFNRPWLTNPKSHRAALEKLDAAFDFISKLGAPFFCFHDVDVVADADTVKELSENLKRISLDLNLEDYDA
;
A
#
# COMPACT_ATOMS: atom_id res chain seq x y z
N MET A 1 -15.05 -4.27 -9.73
CA MET A 1 -13.95 -4.35 -10.71
C MET A 1 -12.81 -3.57 -10.09
N ALA A 2 -11.80 -4.28 -9.60
CA ALA A 2 -10.60 -3.63 -9.07
C ALA A 2 -10.00 -2.76 -10.18
N HIS A 3 -9.81 -1.49 -9.92
CA HIS A 3 -8.99 -0.65 -10.77
C HIS A 3 -7.53 -1.10 -10.57
N GLU A 4 -7.03 -1.90 -11.47
CA GLU A 4 -5.62 -2.30 -11.52
C GLU A 4 -4.77 -1.07 -11.88
N ILE A 5 -4.64 -0.15 -10.93
CA ILE A 5 -3.93 1.13 -11.10
C ILE A 5 -2.48 0.88 -11.49
N PHE A 6 -1.87 -0.15 -10.91
CA PHE A 6 -0.50 -0.54 -11.22
C PHE A 6 -0.42 -1.74 -12.17
N LYS A 7 -1.48 -2.02 -12.95
CA LYS A 7 -1.55 -3.17 -13.85
C LYS A 7 -0.33 -3.35 -14.75
N HIS A 8 0.24 -2.25 -15.21
CA HIS A 8 1.39 -2.25 -16.13
C HIS A 8 2.73 -2.29 -15.41
N ILE A 9 2.73 -2.23 -14.08
CA ILE A 9 3.95 -2.30 -13.28
C ILE A 9 4.16 -3.77 -12.89
N PRO A 10 5.30 -4.38 -13.24
CA PRO A 10 5.64 -5.73 -12.81
C PRO A 10 6.02 -5.75 -11.33
N THR A 11 6.15 -6.94 -10.74
CA THR A 11 6.82 -7.13 -9.47
C THR A 11 8.26 -6.63 -9.57
N ILE A 12 8.67 -5.83 -8.58
CA ILE A 12 10.02 -5.26 -8.52
C ILE A 12 10.96 -6.32 -7.94
N GLU A 13 11.94 -6.74 -8.72
CA GLU A 13 12.89 -7.78 -8.36
C GLU A 13 14.32 -7.26 -8.37
N TYR A 14 15.22 -7.94 -7.67
CA TYR A 14 16.65 -7.69 -7.76
C TYR A 14 17.19 -8.12 -9.13
N ARG A 15 17.94 -7.24 -9.80
CA ARG A 15 18.50 -7.47 -11.15
C ARG A 15 20.01 -7.23 -11.24
N GLY A 16 20.64 -6.81 -10.13
CA GLY A 16 22.08 -6.51 -10.09
C GLY A 16 22.42 -5.04 -10.38
N GLU A 17 23.65 -4.68 -10.03
CA GLU A 17 24.13 -3.28 -10.06
C GLU A 17 24.18 -2.67 -11.46
N ASP A 18 24.50 -3.48 -12.48
CA ASP A 18 24.64 -3.02 -13.87
C ASP A 18 23.28 -2.99 -14.63
N ASN A 19 22.17 -3.19 -13.95
CA ASN A 19 20.86 -3.18 -14.57
C ASN A 19 20.32 -1.75 -14.69
N ASP A 20 19.92 -1.37 -15.88
CA ASP A 20 19.35 -0.05 -16.20
C ASP A 20 17.80 -0.01 -16.18
N ASN A 21 17.14 -1.10 -15.80
CA ASN A 21 15.68 -1.10 -15.62
C ASN A 21 15.27 -0.26 -14.38
N PRO A 22 14.55 0.86 -14.56
CA PRO A 22 14.14 1.72 -13.45
C PRO A 22 13.13 1.04 -12.50
N LEU A 23 12.51 -0.07 -12.91
CA LEU A 23 11.58 -0.88 -12.12
C LEU A 23 12.26 -2.16 -11.61
N ALA A 24 13.48 -2.03 -11.09
CA ALA A 24 14.25 -3.12 -10.50
C ALA A 24 15.01 -2.65 -9.27
N TYR A 25 15.28 -3.56 -8.34
CA TYR A 25 16.25 -3.33 -7.28
C TYR A 25 17.66 -3.67 -7.81
N ASN A 26 18.52 -2.67 -7.83
CA ASN A 26 19.91 -2.85 -8.29
C ASN A 26 20.88 -3.16 -7.13
N TRP A 27 20.55 -2.73 -5.92
CA TRP A 27 21.40 -2.81 -4.75
C TRP A 27 20.83 -3.68 -3.64
N TYR A 28 19.51 -3.87 -3.61
CA TYR A 28 18.82 -4.66 -2.60
C TYR A 28 18.54 -6.08 -3.10
N ASP A 29 19.46 -6.99 -2.79
CA ASP A 29 19.25 -8.43 -2.94
C ASP A 29 18.70 -9.01 -1.63
N ALA A 30 17.40 -9.24 -1.61
CA ALA A 30 16.68 -9.72 -0.42
C ALA A 30 17.22 -11.06 0.12
N GLU A 31 17.72 -11.91 -0.76
CA GLU A 31 18.19 -13.26 -0.42
C GLU A 31 19.70 -13.32 -0.09
N LYS A 32 20.43 -12.23 -0.28
CA LYS A 32 21.86 -12.17 0.06
C LYS A 32 22.10 -12.46 1.53
N ILE A 33 22.96 -13.46 1.81
CA ILE A 33 23.30 -13.84 3.18
C ILE A 33 24.39 -12.94 3.74
N ILE A 34 24.11 -12.30 4.87
CA ILE A 34 25.01 -11.45 5.64
C ILE A 34 24.96 -11.89 7.10
N LEU A 35 26.12 -12.24 7.68
CA LEU A 35 26.20 -12.70 9.07
C LEU A 35 25.21 -13.83 9.40
N GLY A 36 25.00 -14.74 8.47
CA GLY A 36 24.17 -15.92 8.67
C GLY A 36 22.66 -15.74 8.50
N LYS A 37 22.20 -14.54 8.10
CA LYS A 37 20.79 -14.23 7.78
C LYS A 37 20.68 -13.57 6.43
N SER A 38 19.51 -13.70 5.80
CA SER A 38 19.23 -12.98 4.56
C SER A 38 19.08 -11.47 4.80
N LEU A 39 19.34 -10.67 3.77
CA LEU A 39 19.22 -9.21 3.86
C LEU A 39 17.79 -8.78 4.24
N LYS A 40 16.76 -9.47 3.77
CA LYS A 40 15.36 -9.23 4.15
C LYS A 40 15.06 -9.48 5.63
N GLU A 41 15.82 -10.39 6.29
CA GLU A 41 15.69 -10.62 7.73
C GLU A 41 16.36 -9.52 8.56
N HIS A 42 17.37 -8.85 8.01
CA HIS A 42 18.03 -7.70 8.63
C HIS A 42 17.23 -6.41 8.39
N LEU A 43 16.77 -6.18 7.17
CA LEU A 43 16.09 -4.96 6.71
C LEU A 43 14.60 -5.24 6.52
N ARG A 44 13.83 -5.07 7.59
CA ARG A 44 12.39 -5.32 7.64
C ARG A 44 11.63 -4.06 7.20
N PHE A 45 11.55 -3.84 5.89
CA PHE A 45 10.84 -2.71 5.32
C PHE A 45 9.33 -2.80 5.53
N ALA A 46 8.71 -1.67 5.85
CA ALA A 46 7.27 -1.52 5.93
C ALA A 46 6.79 -0.35 5.08
N VAL A 47 5.66 -0.52 4.40
CA VAL A 47 4.98 0.57 3.70
C VAL A 47 4.09 1.32 4.69
N CYS A 48 4.24 2.64 4.75
CA CYS A 48 3.39 3.52 5.53
C CYS A 48 2.15 3.88 4.70
N TYR A 49 0.98 3.32 5.08
CA TYR A 49 -0.24 3.44 4.31
C TYR A 49 -0.71 4.89 4.16
N TRP A 50 -0.77 5.66 5.26
CA TRP A 50 -1.27 7.04 5.23
C TRP A 50 -0.41 7.97 4.37
N HIS A 51 0.91 7.87 4.44
CA HIS A 51 1.81 8.66 3.59
C HIS A 51 1.68 8.31 2.11
N SER A 52 1.48 7.04 1.80
CA SER A 52 1.45 6.55 0.43
C SER A 52 0.08 6.74 -0.24
N PHE A 53 -1.02 6.54 0.51
CA PHE A 53 -2.36 6.41 -0.07
C PHE A 53 -3.38 7.46 0.41
N ASN A 54 -3.21 8.08 1.59
CA ASN A 54 -4.14 9.08 2.12
C ASN A 54 -3.70 10.52 1.85
N TRP A 55 -2.60 10.73 1.16
CA TRP A 55 -2.08 12.04 0.84
C TRP A 55 -1.84 12.19 -0.66
N THR A 56 -1.93 13.43 -1.16
CA THR A 56 -1.75 13.75 -2.59
C THR A 56 -0.32 13.56 -3.08
N GLY A 57 0.66 13.53 -2.17
CA GLY A 57 2.07 13.38 -2.49
C GLY A 57 2.76 14.68 -2.87
N ASN A 58 2.08 15.83 -2.74
CA ASN A 58 2.69 17.15 -2.93
C ASN A 58 3.49 17.57 -1.70
N ASP A 59 4.52 18.35 -1.92
CA ASP A 59 5.38 18.92 -0.88
C ASP A 59 5.86 20.33 -1.25
N VAL A 60 6.87 20.84 -0.53
CA VAL A 60 7.44 22.17 -0.81
C VAL A 60 8.20 22.25 -2.13
N PHE A 61 8.48 21.14 -2.77
CA PHE A 61 9.22 21.05 -4.04
C PHE A 61 8.29 20.89 -5.25
N GLY A 62 7.01 20.62 -5.04
CA GLY A 62 6.03 20.55 -6.12
C GLY A 62 4.84 19.63 -5.88
N GLU A 63 4.10 19.43 -6.96
CA GLU A 63 2.93 18.58 -6.99
C GLU A 63 3.31 17.08 -6.93
N GLY A 64 2.41 16.26 -6.41
CA GLY A 64 2.59 14.82 -6.39
C GLY A 64 2.70 14.23 -7.80
N ALA A 65 3.63 13.29 -7.98
CA ALA A 65 3.89 12.65 -9.26
C ALA A 65 2.76 11.72 -9.75
N PHE A 66 1.83 11.36 -8.87
CA PHE A 66 0.74 10.43 -9.16
C PHE A 66 -0.59 10.93 -8.63
N ASN A 67 -1.57 11.00 -9.51
CA ASN A 67 -2.93 11.37 -9.11
C ASN A 67 -3.65 10.18 -8.48
N ARG A 68 -4.17 10.35 -7.26
CA ARG A 68 -4.87 9.32 -6.47
C ARG A 68 -6.38 9.48 -6.61
N PRO A 69 -7.03 8.72 -7.51
CA PRO A 69 -8.45 8.94 -7.83
C PRO A 69 -9.38 8.74 -6.63
N TRP A 70 -9.03 7.88 -5.69
CA TRP A 70 -9.81 7.64 -4.46
C TRP A 70 -9.90 8.85 -3.52
N LEU A 71 -8.99 9.83 -3.63
CA LEU A 71 -9.04 11.07 -2.83
C LEU A 71 -10.08 12.07 -3.34
N THR A 72 -10.66 11.84 -4.53
CA THR A 72 -11.68 12.73 -5.11
C THR A 72 -13.00 12.65 -4.32
N ASN A 73 -13.33 11.49 -3.77
CA ASN A 73 -14.54 11.30 -2.96
C ASN A 73 -14.24 10.46 -1.71
N PRO A 74 -13.58 11.04 -0.71
CA PRO A 74 -13.09 10.30 0.46
C PRO A 74 -14.20 9.71 1.32
N LYS A 75 -15.44 10.22 1.25
CA LYS A 75 -16.62 9.65 1.94
C LYS A 75 -17.25 8.45 1.22
N SER A 76 -16.73 8.09 0.05
CA SER A 76 -17.26 6.95 -0.69
C SER A 76 -16.62 5.64 -0.21
N HIS A 77 -17.46 4.69 0.21
CA HIS A 77 -17.01 3.32 0.53
C HIS A 77 -16.31 2.64 -0.67
N ARG A 78 -16.80 2.88 -1.88
CA ARG A 78 -16.17 2.40 -3.10
C ARG A 78 -14.76 2.97 -3.27
N ALA A 79 -14.55 4.25 -2.98
CA ALA A 79 -13.22 4.86 -3.04
C ALA A 79 -12.27 4.26 -1.98
N ALA A 80 -12.78 3.91 -0.79
CA ALA A 80 -12.00 3.20 0.22
C ALA A 80 -11.56 1.81 -0.28
N LEU A 81 -12.45 1.04 -0.93
CA LEU A 81 -12.09 -0.25 -1.53
C LEU A 81 -11.09 -0.10 -2.68
N GLU A 82 -11.26 0.87 -3.58
CA GLU A 82 -10.31 1.17 -4.65
C GLU A 82 -8.92 1.55 -4.10
N LYS A 83 -8.89 2.27 -2.99
CA LYS A 83 -7.65 2.60 -2.27
C LYS A 83 -6.97 1.37 -1.70
N LEU A 84 -7.73 0.47 -1.06
CA LEU A 84 -7.21 -0.79 -0.53
C LEU A 84 -6.64 -1.68 -1.63
N ASP A 85 -7.38 -1.88 -2.71
CA ASP A 85 -6.92 -2.66 -3.87
C ASP A 85 -5.60 -2.10 -4.42
N ALA A 86 -5.52 -0.77 -4.61
CA ALA A 86 -4.31 -0.12 -5.08
C ALA A 86 -3.14 -0.27 -4.10
N ALA A 87 -3.41 -0.17 -2.79
CA ALA A 87 -2.39 -0.29 -1.76
C ALA A 87 -1.79 -1.70 -1.73
N PHE A 88 -2.62 -2.73 -1.72
CA PHE A 88 -2.13 -4.11 -1.67
C PHE A 88 -1.46 -4.55 -2.97
N ASP A 89 -1.94 -4.09 -4.14
CA ASP A 89 -1.24 -4.31 -5.41
C ASP A 89 0.15 -3.67 -5.39
N PHE A 90 0.26 -2.42 -4.93
CA PHE A 90 1.54 -1.72 -4.78
C PHE A 90 2.49 -2.43 -3.80
N ILE A 91 2.03 -2.76 -2.59
CA ILE A 91 2.83 -3.41 -1.54
C ILE A 91 3.35 -4.76 -2.03
N SER A 92 2.49 -5.55 -2.69
CA SER A 92 2.84 -6.86 -3.24
C SER A 92 3.90 -6.75 -4.33
N LYS A 93 3.75 -5.79 -5.26
CA LYS A 93 4.70 -5.57 -6.35
C LYS A 93 6.03 -5.02 -5.86
N LEU A 94 6.01 -4.18 -4.83
CA LEU A 94 7.22 -3.68 -4.18
C LEU A 94 7.98 -4.78 -3.42
N GLY A 95 7.29 -5.88 -3.04
CA GLY A 95 7.86 -6.96 -2.23
C GLY A 95 8.11 -6.56 -0.78
N ALA A 96 7.43 -5.53 -0.27
CA ALA A 96 7.53 -5.15 1.14
C ALA A 96 6.77 -6.14 2.02
N PRO A 97 7.42 -6.80 2.99
CA PRO A 97 6.78 -7.84 3.80
C PRO A 97 5.84 -7.29 4.88
N PHE A 98 5.90 -6.00 5.14
CA PHE A 98 5.14 -5.35 6.21
C PHE A 98 4.50 -4.05 5.72
N PHE A 99 3.41 -3.69 6.35
CA PHE A 99 2.77 -2.38 6.21
C PHE A 99 2.20 -1.93 7.55
N CYS A 100 1.95 -0.63 7.69
CA CYS A 100 1.31 -0.05 8.87
C CYS A 100 0.23 0.94 8.46
N PHE A 101 -0.87 0.94 9.19
CA PHE A 101 -2.03 1.80 8.96
C PHE A 101 -2.75 2.10 10.27
N HIS A 102 -3.59 3.13 10.28
CA HIS A 102 -4.58 3.37 11.32
C HIS A 102 -5.94 2.86 10.82
N ASP A 103 -6.84 2.54 11.72
CA ASP A 103 -8.19 2.09 11.41
C ASP A 103 -8.94 3.05 10.45
N VAL A 104 -8.78 4.35 10.66
CA VAL A 104 -9.36 5.40 9.81
C VAL A 104 -8.78 5.46 8.39
N ASP A 105 -7.56 4.95 8.19
CA ASP A 105 -6.89 5.03 6.88
C ASP A 105 -7.57 4.14 5.82
N VAL A 106 -8.18 3.05 6.25
CA VAL A 106 -8.71 2.01 5.35
C VAL A 106 -10.20 2.11 5.08
N VAL A 107 -10.88 3.06 5.72
CA VAL A 107 -12.33 3.27 5.58
C VAL A 107 -12.67 4.58 4.85
N ALA A 108 -13.94 4.75 4.51
CA ALA A 108 -14.45 6.03 4.05
C ALA A 108 -14.47 7.04 5.20
N ASP A 109 -14.20 8.32 4.89
CA ASP A 109 -14.28 9.41 5.86
C ASP A 109 -15.68 9.51 6.46
N ALA A 110 -15.75 9.86 7.74
CA ALA A 110 -16.98 9.98 8.51
C ALA A 110 -17.04 11.29 9.30
N ASP A 111 -18.23 11.86 9.42
CA ASP A 111 -18.45 13.09 10.21
C ASP A 111 -18.78 12.76 11.69
N THR A 112 -19.12 11.50 11.99
CA THR A 112 -19.49 11.06 13.34
C THR A 112 -18.84 9.73 13.69
N VAL A 113 -18.66 9.49 15.00
CA VAL A 113 -18.13 8.21 15.51
C VAL A 113 -19.04 7.03 15.13
N LYS A 114 -20.37 7.26 15.09
CA LYS A 114 -21.34 6.23 14.67
C LYS A 114 -21.10 5.83 13.22
N GLU A 115 -20.99 6.79 12.32
CA GLU A 115 -20.73 6.57 10.91
C GLU A 115 -19.38 5.88 10.69
N LEU A 116 -18.33 6.31 11.42
CA LEU A 116 -17.02 5.64 11.39
C LEU A 116 -17.15 4.17 11.80
N SER A 117 -17.87 3.88 12.88
CA SER A 117 -18.09 2.49 13.33
C SER A 117 -18.84 1.65 12.30
N GLU A 118 -19.81 2.24 11.59
CA GLU A 118 -20.53 1.58 10.51
C GLU A 118 -19.61 1.33 9.30
N ASN A 119 -18.77 2.29 8.96
CA ASN A 119 -17.79 2.15 7.86
C ASN A 119 -16.75 1.07 8.16
N LEU A 120 -16.25 0.99 9.41
CA LEU A 120 -15.33 -0.06 9.86
C LEU A 120 -15.95 -1.45 9.77
N LYS A 121 -17.18 -1.62 10.23
CA LYS A 121 -17.90 -2.90 10.10
C LYS A 121 -18.08 -3.30 8.64
N ARG A 122 -18.41 -2.35 7.79
CA ARG A 122 -18.63 -2.61 6.37
C ARG A 122 -17.35 -3.06 5.67
N ILE A 123 -16.23 -2.40 5.94
CA ILE A 123 -14.95 -2.76 5.32
C ILE A 123 -14.46 -4.14 5.80
N SER A 124 -14.65 -4.47 7.11
CA SER A 124 -14.26 -5.78 7.63
C SER A 124 -15.03 -6.92 6.97
N LEU A 125 -16.32 -6.74 6.68
CA LEU A 125 -17.13 -7.71 5.95
C LEU A 125 -16.65 -7.89 4.50
N ASP A 126 -16.35 -6.77 3.81
CA ASP A 126 -15.87 -6.81 2.42
C ASP A 126 -14.49 -7.48 2.29
N LEU A 127 -13.64 -7.36 3.31
CA LEU A 127 -12.32 -7.99 3.37
C LEU A 127 -12.33 -9.41 3.94
N ASN A 128 -13.50 -9.96 4.32
CA ASN A 128 -13.65 -11.24 5.01
C ASN A 128 -12.75 -11.39 6.25
N LEU A 129 -12.53 -10.28 6.97
CA LEU A 129 -11.66 -10.26 8.15
C LEU A 129 -12.27 -11.00 9.36
N GLU A 130 -13.53 -11.45 9.26
CA GLU A 130 -14.20 -12.24 10.32
C GLU A 130 -13.61 -13.66 10.47
N ASP A 131 -12.85 -14.14 9.48
CA ASP A 131 -12.23 -15.48 9.48
C ASP A 131 -10.86 -15.53 10.20
N TYR A 132 -10.37 -14.41 10.76
CA TYR A 132 -9.04 -14.33 11.39
C TYR A 132 -9.05 -14.38 12.92
N ASP A 133 -10.19 -14.54 13.56
CA ASP A 133 -10.33 -14.77 15.02
C ASP A 133 -10.26 -16.30 15.34
N ALA A 134 -9.12 -16.92 15.04
CA ALA A 134 -8.84 -18.30 15.45
C ALA A 134 -7.45 -18.43 16.06
#